data_9b66d5f4c38951ea04da507391ea1ad0
#
_entry.id   9b66d5f4c38951ea04da507391ea1ad0
#
_cell.length_a   1.000
_cell.length_b   1.000
_cell.length_c   1.000
_cell.angle_alpha   90.00
_cell.angle_beta   90.00
_cell.angle_gamma   90.00
#
_symmetry.space_group_name_H-M   'P 1'
#
loop_
_entity.id
_entity.type
_entity.pdbx_description
1 polymer ?
#
loop_
_entity_poly.entity_id
_entity_poly.type
_entity_poly.pdbx_seq_one_letter_code
_entity_poly.pdbx_strand_id
1 'polypeptide(L)'
;MPQNAGLNANLTVYEEVISAYSALIHQEETITGLEEALKQCTEEDAIKLSNKLNIMYDMYVKQDGLTYKSRIESILKGLNFPETMWSLRISELSGGQKTRLALGKIILKQPKMLILDEPTNHLDAESIRWLEEEIRSYKGTLLVISHDRCFLDAVTSKTLLIENGGAYLYNAPYSKYTELRNHDKAYQERCYKQQQRQIAKIEAFIEKQRQWNRERNIIAAESRLKQLEKMTILERPSEVDNTPVINFEIETMGGKEVLDVRDLTFAYPERELFRGLSFQVRRGEKVFIQGPNGCGKSTLLKILTGNLAATAGNFKIGANIHFSYYAQDLSELHEELTVFDEIYEHANQGRSAVNLISPGKIRSALAAFGFKGDDVFKPIAKLSGGEKSRVAILKISYDRSSLLIFDEPTNHLDIKTREVLENALAIFEGTMITVSHDRYFTQKLATRVINIPDYCGREEEETPTGEDRSAGDHYRKNKEERAMLRKMEAQKLKLEKEADEICGKLDNIEKELINPENASDYEGLNRLYEEKVHLNDRMEEILIQLDALKLT
;
A
#
# COMPACT_ATOMS: atom_id res chain seq x y z
N MET A 1 6.56 -10.77 13.70
CA MET A 1 6.57 -12.13 14.32
C MET A 1 7.98 -12.69 14.22
N PRO A 2 8.57 -13.30 15.26
CA PRO A 2 9.84 -13.98 15.10
C PRO A 2 9.68 -15.15 14.12
N GLN A 3 10.68 -15.36 13.26
CA GLN A 3 10.68 -16.42 12.21
C GLN A 3 10.49 -17.84 12.76
N ASN A 4 10.57 -18.05 14.07
CA ASN A 4 10.25 -19.30 14.80
C ASN A 4 9.06 -19.05 15.73
N ALA A 5 7.86 -19.00 15.18
CA ALA A 5 6.62 -18.67 15.88
C ALA A 5 6.11 -19.76 16.85
N GLY A 6 6.98 -20.42 17.62
CA GLY A 6 6.57 -21.37 18.66
C GLY A 6 5.77 -22.58 18.17
N LEU A 7 5.92 -22.94 16.89
CA LEU A 7 5.31 -24.14 16.32
C LEU A 7 6.15 -25.38 16.64
N ASN A 8 5.48 -26.49 16.96
CA ASN A 8 6.14 -27.76 17.21
C ASN A 8 6.39 -28.51 15.88
N ALA A 9 7.65 -28.59 15.46
CA ALA A 9 8.04 -29.21 14.19
C ALA A 9 7.59 -30.68 14.01
N ASN A 10 7.31 -31.39 15.10
CA ASN A 10 6.93 -32.82 15.08
C ASN A 10 5.43 -33.05 14.89
N LEU A 11 4.62 -32.03 15.12
CA LEU A 11 3.15 -32.10 14.96
C LEU A 11 2.75 -31.92 13.50
N THR A 12 1.58 -32.41 13.16
CA THR A 12 0.92 -32.11 11.90
C THR A 12 0.30 -30.71 11.92
N VAL A 13 -0.04 -30.18 10.75
CA VAL A 13 -0.73 -28.88 10.61
C VAL A 13 -2.00 -28.84 11.47
N TYR A 14 -2.82 -29.90 11.42
CA TYR A 14 -4.07 -29.96 12.17
C TYR A 14 -3.84 -30.09 13.67
N GLU A 15 -2.90 -30.94 14.11
CA GLU A 15 -2.56 -31.12 15.54
C GLU A 15 -2.03 -29.83 16.17
N GLU A 16 -1.25 -29.07 15.44
CA GLU A 16 -0.72 -27.79 15.93
C GLU A 16 -1.82 -26.77 16.14
N VAL A 17 -2.74 -26.68 15.19
CA VAL A 17 -3.84 -25.68 15.26
C VAL A 17 -4.85 -26.07 16.34
N ILE A 18 -5.22 -27.36 16.44
CA ILE A 18 -6.14 -27.85 17.45
C ILE A 18 -5.56 -27.69 18.88
N SER A 19 -4.24 -27.68 19.02
CA SER A 19 -3.59 -27.41 20.31
C SER A 19 -3.95 -26.05 20.93
N ALA A 20 -4.47 -25.09 20.13
CA ALA A 20 -4.99 -23.83 20.63
C ALA A 20 -6.22 -24.01 21.54
N TYR A 21 -6.94 -25.13 21.39
CA TYR A 21 -8.14 -25.49 22.12
C TYR A 21 -7.92 -26.65 23.09
N SER A 22 -6.69 -26.88 23.55
CA SER A 22 -6.34 -27.98 24.46
C SER A 22 -7.23 -28.03 25.72
N ALA A 23 -7.66 -26.89 26.26
CA ALA A 23 -8.58 -26.82 27.39
C ALA A 23 -9.97 -27.34 27.04
N LEU A 24 -10.51 -27.02 25.85
CA LEU A 24 -11.81 -27.49 25.38
C LEU A 24 -11.78 -29.00 25.08
N ILE A 25 -10.69 -29.50 24.52
CA ILE A 25 -10.49 -30.93 24.25
C ILE A 25 -10.53 -31.70 25.57
N HIS A 26 -9.81 -31.23 26.60
CA HIS A 26 -9.82 -31.87 27.91
C HIS A 26 -11.20 -31.81 28.58
N GLN A 27 -11.97 -30.74 28.35
CA GLN A 27 -13.38 -30.67 28.80
C GLN A 27 -14.26 -31.68 28.05
N GLU A 28 -14.11 -31.79 26.72
CA GLU A 28 -14.82 -32.78 25.89
C GLU A 28 -14.56 -34.22 26.36
N GLU A 29 -13.28 -34.57 26.62
CA GLU A 29 -12.87 -35.85 27.20
C GLU A 29 -13.50 -36.10 28.58
N THR A 30 -13.51 -35.07 29.41
CA THR A 30 -14.10 -35.16 30.77
C THR A 30 -15.63 -35.33 30.70
N ILE A 31 -16.32 -34.62 29.78
CA ILE A 31 -17.75 -34.77 29.54
C ILE A 31 -18.07 -36.19 29.09
N THR A 32 -17.32 -36.71 28.09
CA THR A 32 -17.47 -38.09 27.61
C THR A 32 -17.26 -39.11 28.72
N GLY A 33 -16.22 -38.91 29.54
CA GLY A 33 -15.98 -39.78 30.70
C GLY A 33 -17.10 -39.75 31.75
N LEU A 34 -17.72 -38.59 32.00
CA LEU A 34 -18.87 -38.47 32.88
C LEU A 34 -20.12 -39.12 32.27
N GLU A 35 -20.34 -39.02 30.96
CA GLU A 35 -21.43 -39.71 30.26
C GLU A 35 -21.32 -41.23 30.35
N GLU A 36 -20.08 -41.75 30.19
CA GLU A 36 -19.83 -43.20 30.37
C GLU A 36 -20.01 -43.64 31.82
N ALA A 37 -19.55 -42.87 32.80
CA ALA A 37 -19.74 -43.14 34.21
C ALA A 37 -21.22 -43.14 34.59
N LEU A 38 -22.00 -42.21 34.00
CA LEU A 38 -23.45 -42.14 34.23
C LEU A 38 -24.22 -43.40 33.78
N LYS A 39 -23.71 -44.09 32.74
CA LYS A 39 -24.32 -45.36 32.25
C LYS A 39 -24.10 -46.55 33.18
N GLN A 40 -23.12 -46.42 34.10
CA GLN A 40 -22.66 -47.52 34.97
C GLN A 40 -22.93 -47.30 36.46
N CYS A 41 -23.50 -46.15 36.85
CA CYS A 41 -23.66 -45.76 38.24
C CYS A 41 -25.00 -46.15 38.87
N THR A 42 -25.08 -46.11 40.23
CA THR A 42 -26.33 -46.33 41.02
C THR A 42 -27.22 -45.08 40.99
N GLU A 43 -28.52 -45.21 41.33
CA GLU A 43 -29.48 -44.09 41.28
C GLU A 43 -29.09 -42.88 42.15
N GLU A 44 -28.47 -43.07 43.31
CA GLU A 44 -28.04 -41.97 44.18
C GLU A 44 -26.83 -41.18 43.61
N ASP A 45 -25.90 -41.84 42.93
CA ASP A 45 -24.75 -41.21 42.34
C ASP A 45 -25.08 -40.59 40.96
N ALA A 46 -26.13 -41.09 40.28
CA ALA A 46 -26.61 -40.57 39.01
C ALA A 46 -27.02 -39.07 39.08
N ILE A 47 -27.68 -38.66 40.17
CA ILE A 47 -28.11 -37.28 40.36
C ILE A 47 -26.90 -36.35 40.49
N LYS A 48 -25.88 -36.74 41.25
CA LYS A 48 -24.65 -35.91 41.43
C LYS A 48 -23.84 -35.80 40.12
N LEU A 49 -23.69 -36.92 39.41
CA LEU A 49 -23.00 -36.97 38.14
C LEU A 49 -23.72 -36.18 37.04
N SER A 50 -25.06 -36.29 36.99
CA SER A 50 -25.89 -35.51 36.06
C SER A 50 -25.77 -34.00 36.28
N ASN A 51 -25.80 -33.53 37.54
CA ASN A 51 -25.61 -32.12 37.84
C ASN A 51 -24.20 -31.63 37.45
N LYS A 52 -23.17 -32.42 37.70
CA LYS A 52 -21.80 -32.10 37.30
C LYS A 52 -21.66 -32.05 35.77
N LEU A 53 -22.26 -33.00 35.06
CA LEU A 53 -22.30 -33.06 33.62
C LEU A 53 -22.95 -31.83 33.00
N ASN A 54 -24.13 -31.45 33.52
CA ASN A 54 -24.87 -30.26 33.06
C ASN A 54 -24.04 -28.98 33.22
N ILE A 55 -23.40 -28.80 34.38
CA ILE A 55 -22.54 -27.63 34.64
C ILE A 55 -21.37 -27.59 33.65
N MET A 56 -20.69 -28.72 33.44
CA MET A 56 -19.57 -28.79 32.52
C MET A 56 -19.98 -28.61 31.07
N TYR A 57 -21.12 -29.19 30.67
CA TYR A 57 -21.68 -29.01 29.34
C TYR A 57 -22.08 -27.54 29.09
N ASP A 58 -22.70 -26.88 30.03
CA ASP A 58 -23.02 -25.43 29.96
C ASP A 58 -21.75 -24.58 29.82
N MET A 59 -20.69 -24.94 30.54
CA MET A 59 -19.38 -24.25 30.41
C MET A 59 -18.74 -24.50 29.03
N TYR A 60 -18.82 -25.71 28.54
CA TYR A 60 -18.30 -26.12 27.24
C TYR A 60 -19.02 -25.38 26.09
N VAL A 61 -20.36 -25.29 26.15
CA VAL A 61 -21.16 -24.53 25.18
C VAL A 61 -20.86 -23.03 25.23
N LYS A 62 -20.74 -22.45 26.44
CA LYS A 62 -20.37 -21.02 26.61
C LYS A 62 -18.98 -20.68 26.07
N GLN A 63 -18.09 -21.64 25.98
CA GLN A 63 -16.72 -21.49 25.45
C GLN A 63 -16.61 -21.88 23.97
N ASP A 64 -17.73 -21.91 23.24
CA ASP A 64 -17.81 -22.27 21.83
C ASP A 64 -17.37 -23.72 21.53
N GLY A 65 -17.49 -24.64 22.51
CA GLY A 65 -17.06 -26.03 22.38
C GLY A 65 -17.74 -26.81 21.25
N LEU A 66 -18.98 -26.44 20.85
CA LEU A 66 -19.66 -27.09 19.73
C LEU A 66 -19.15 -26.67 18.36
N THR A 67 -18.46 -25.53 18.26
CA THR A 67 -18.11 -24.89 16.96
C THR A 67 -16.60 -24.83 16.70
N TYR A 68 -15.74 -25.15 17.70
CA TYR A 68 -14.31 -24.98 17.54
C TYR A 68 -13.69 -25.78 16.39
N LYS A 69 -14.21 -27.00 16.10
CA LYS A 69 -13.73 -27.83 14.99
C LYS A 69 -13.99 -27.15 13.64
N SER A 70 -15.21 -26.68 13.42
CA SER A 70 -15.58 -25.96 12.19
C SER A 70 -14.80 -24.63 12.05
N ARG A 71 -14.48 -23.97 13.19
CA ARG A 71 -13.68 -22.77 13.19
C ARG A 71 -12.22 -23.06 12.80
N ILE A 72 -11.64 -24.16 13.26
CA ILE A 72 -10.31 -24.62 12.82
C ILE A 72 -10.27 -24.82 11.30
N GLU A 73 -11.27 -25.54 10.77
CA GLU A 73 -11.38 -25.81 9.34
C GLU A 73 -11.52 -24.51 8.52
N SER A 74 -12.36 -23.60 8.98
CA SER A 74 -12.54 -22.28 8.33
C SER A 74 -11.24 -21.50 8.26
N ILE A 75 -10.47 -21.45 9.36
CA ILE A 75 -9.18 -20.73 9.41
C ILE A 75 -8.13 -21.41 8.53
N LEU A 76 -8.05 -22.75 8.55
CA LEU A 76 -7.10 -23.47 7.68
C LEU A 76 -7.41 -23.23 6.20
N LYS A 77 -8.70 -23.31 5.81
CA LYS A 77 -9.15 -23.04 4.44
C LYS A 77 -8.88 -21.58 4.04
N GLY A 78 -9.21 -20.61 4.91
CA GLY A 78 -8.98 -19.18 4.68
C GLY A 78 -7.49 -18.80 4.55
N LEU A 79 -6.60 -19.54 5.20
CA LEU A 79 -5.15 -19.38 5.08
C LEU A 79 -4.55 -20.22 3.94
N ASN A 80 -5.38 -20.78 3.07
CA ASN A 80 -4.99 -21.59 1.92
C ASN A 80 -4.19 -22.84 2.31
N PHE A 81 -4.70 -23.57 3.34
CA PHE A 81 -4.29 -24.94 3.70
C PHE A 81 -5.40 -25.91 3.30
N PRO A 82 -5.33 -26.53 2.11
CA PRO A 82 -6.30 -27.55 1.69
C PRO A 82 -6.22 -28.77 2.60
N GLU A 83 -7.30 -29.56 2.65
CA GLU A 83 -7.41 -30.72 3.54
C GLU A 83 -6.27 -31.75 3.33
N THR A 84 -5.75 -31.82 2.11
CA THR A 84 -4.59 -32.69 1.77
C THR A 84 -3.32 -32.31 2.52
N MET A 85 -3.20 -31.08 2.99
CA MET A 85 -2.03 -30.60 3.74
C MET A 85 -2.18 -30.74 5.26
N TRP A 86 -3.36 -31.06 5.79
CA TRP A 86 -3.59 -31.09 7.23
C TRP A 86 -2.81 -32.17 7.95
N SER A 87 -2.51 -33.28 7.26
CA SER A 87 -1.70 -34.38 7.77
C SER A 87 -0.19 -34.19 7.60
N LEU A 88 0.26 -33.15 6.86
CA LEU A 88 1.67 -32.89 6.69
C LEU A 88 2.30 -32.41 8.01
N ARG A 89 3.55 -32.78 8.23
CA ARG A 89 4.32 -32.29 9.39
C ARG A 89 4.75 -30.85 9.17
N ILE A 90 4.80 -30.08 10.27
CA ILE A 90 5.23 -28.67 10.23
C ILE A 90 6.67 -28.53 9.73
N SER A 91 7.53 -29.55 9.97
CA SER A 91 8.90 -29.58 9.43
C SER A 91 8.94 -29.48 7.90
N GLU A 92 7.94 -30.03 7.20
CA GLU A 92 7.84 -30.08 5.73
C GLU A 92 7.31 -28.79 5.11
N LEU A 93 6.76 -27.89 5.92
CA LEU A 93 6.20 -26.61 5.46
C LEU A 93 7.29 -25.61 5.11
N SER A 94 7.03 -24.80 4.07
CA SER A 94 7.85 -23.62 3.76
C SER A 94 7.79 -22.55 4.87
N GLY A 95 8.75 -21.63 4.91
CA GLY A 95 8.76 -20.54 5.88
C GLY A 95 7.48 -19.69 5.86
N GLY A 96 6.97 -19.36 4.68
CA GLY A 96 5.73 -18.61 4.53
C GLY A 96 4.49 -19.39 5.01
N GLN A 97 4.45 -20.72 4.78
CA GLN A 97 3.38 -21.59 5.28
C GLN A 97 3.41 -21.67 6.82
N LYS A 98 4.61 -21.79 7.42
CA LYS A 98 4.78 -21.75 8.88
C LYS A 98 4.27 -20.45 9.48
N THR A 99 4.58 -19.32 8.86
CA THR A 99 4.12 -17.99 9.31
C THR A 99 2.59 -17.87 9.23
N ARG A 100 1.97 -18.35 8.15
CA ARG A 100 0.51 -18.40 7.99
C ARG A 100 -0.16 -19.27 9.05
N LEU A 101 0.40 -20.46 9.30
CA LEU A 101 -0.12 -21.38 10.32
C LEU A 101 -0.07 -20.76 11.73
N ALA A 102 1.05 -20.10 12.04
CA ALA A 102 1.21 -19.41 13.31
C ALA A 102 0.20 -18.26 13.48
N LEU A 103 -0.07 -17.51 12.41
CA LEU A 103 -1.09 -16.46 12.41
C LEU A 103 -2.48 -17.05 12.71
N GLY A 104 -2.87 -18.16 12.05
CA GLY A 104 -4.13 -18.86 12.30
C GLY A 104 -4.26 -19.32 13.75
N LYS A 105 -3.19 -19.91 14.31
CA LYS A 105 -3.16 -20.34 15.72
C LYS A 105 -3.37 -19.18 16.70
N ILE A 106 -2.80 -18.02 16.43
CA ILE A 106 -2.96 -16.82 17.29
C ILE A 106 -4.39 -16.28 17.18
N ILE A 107 -4.97 -16.22 16.00
CA ILE A 107 -6.36 -15.78 15.78
C ILE A 107 -7.34 -16.70 16.50
N LEU A 108 -7.13 -18.01 16.45
CA LEU A 108 -7.97 -19.00 17.16
C LEU A 108 -8.00 -18.77 18.68
N LYS A 109 -6.88 -18.37 19.27
CA LYS A 109 -6.79 -18.12 20.72
C LYS A 109 -7.61 -16.91 21.21
N GLN A 110 -8.08 -16.06 20.33
CA GLN A 110 -8.87 -14.85 20.65
C GLN A 110 -8.33 -14.06 21.86
N PRO A 111 -7.07 -13.64 21.86
CA PRO A 111 -6.49 -12.89 22.98
C PRO A 111 -7.24 -11.55 23.15
N LYS A 112 -7.23 -10.95 24.33
CA LYS A 112 -7.83 -9.62 24.56
C LYS A 112 -7.16 -8.51 23.75
N MET A 113 -5.88 -8.67 23.43
CA MET A 113 -5.09 -7.76 22.60
C MET A 113 -4.29 -8.56 21.58
N LEU A 114 -4.43 -8.20 20.30
CA LEU A 114 -3.73 -8.80 19.17
C LEU A 114 -2.77 -7.78 18.57
N ILE A 115 -1.48 -8.14 18.51
CA ILE A 115 -0.44 -7.32 17.88
C ILE A 115 0.07 -8.06 16.66
N LEU A 116 -0.10 -7.46 15.49
CA LEU A 116 0.33 -8.02 14.20
C LEU A 116 1.39 -7.11 13.57
N ASP A 117 2.49 -7.72 13.16
CA ASP A 117 3.58 -7.07 12.46
C ASP A 117 3.68 -7.67 11.06
N GLU A 118 3.38 -6.88 10.03
CA GLU A 118 3.33 -7.24 8.62
C GLU A 118 2.55 -8.54 8.34
N PRO A 119 1.26 -8.64 8.77
CA PRO A 119 0.52 -9.90 8.66
C PRO A 119 0.15 -10.27 7.22
N THR A 120 0.20 -9.31 6.30
CA THR A 120 -0.11 -9.51 4.87
C THR A 120 1.04 -10.10 4.07
N ASN A 121 2.26 -10.11 4.62
CA ASN A 121 3.41 -10.70 3.95
C ASN A 121 3.20 -12.20 3.75
N HIS A 122 3.52 -12.68 2.56
CA HIS A 122 3.37 -14.07 2.12
C HIS A 122 1.92 -14.58 1.99
N LEU A 123 0.91 -13.69 2.12
CA LEU A 123 -0.49 -14.00 1.83
C LEU A 123 -0.80 -13.65 0.37
N ASP A 124 -1.63 -14.47 -0.27
CA ASP A 124 -2.24 -14.12 -1.56
C ASP A 124 -3.49 -13.24 -1.34
N ALA A 125 -4.01 -12.69 -2.43
CA ALA A 125 -5.13 -11.74 -2.37
C ALA A 125 -6.39 -12.33 -1.71
N GLU A 126 -6.61 -13.64 -1.83
CA GLU A 126 -7.75 -14.33 -1.23
C GLU A 126 -7.57 -14.48 0.28
N SER A 127 -6.40 -14.95 0.72
CA SER A 127 -6.06 -15.03 2.15
C SER A 127 -6.05 -13.66 2.85
N ILE A 128 -5.65 -12.59 2.13
CA ILE A 128 -5.72 -11.22 2.69
C ILE A 128 -7.17 -10.81 2.92
N ARG A 129 -8.09 -11.05 1.96
CA ARG A 129 -9.52 -10.74 2.13
C ARG A 129 -10.13 -11.50 3.29
N TRP A 130 -9.84 -12.80 3.37
CA TRP A 130 -10.28 -13.61 4.49
C TRP A 130 -9.76 -13.06 5.84
N LEU A 131 -8.47 -12.67 5.90
CA LEU A 131 -7.89 -12.09 7.11
C LEU A 131 -8.56 -10.76 7.50
N GLU A 132 -8.90 -9.92 6.53
CA GLU A 132 -9.66 -8.67 6.76
C GLU A 132 -11.02 -8.94 7.40
N GLU A 133 -11.76 -9.94 6.89
CA GLU A 133 -13.07 -10.33 7.41
C GLU A 133 -12.97 -10.88 8.84
N GLU A 134 -11.99 -11.74 9.08
CA GLU A 134 -11.75 -12.33 10.40
C GLU A 134 -11.35 -11.27 11.42
N ILE A 135 -10.48 -10.32 11.05
CA ILE A 135 -10.07 -9.23 11.94
C ILE A 135 -11.22 -8.24 12.18
N ARG A 136 -12.07 -7.94 11.21
CA ARG A 136 -13.25 -7.10 11.41
C ARG A 136 -14.22 -7.69 12.42
N SER A 137 -14.33 -9.01 12.49
CA SER A 137 -15.15 -9.72 13.46
C SER A 137 -14.52 -9.79 14.86
N TYR A 138 -13.23 -9.47 14.97
CA TYR A 138 -12.48 -9.58 16.22
C TYR A 138 -12.90 -8.51 17.23
N LYS A 139 -13.31 -8.94 18.45
CA LYS A 139 -13.85 -8.07 19.50
C LYS A 139 -12.81 -7.45 20.44
N GLY A 140 -11.55 -7.91 20.35
CA GLY A 140 -10.45 -7.42 21.19
C GLY A 140 -9.80 -6.15 20.65
N THR A 141 -8.76 -5.70 21.33
CA THR A 141 -7.94 -4.58 20.86
C THR A 141 -6.95 -5.06 19.81
N LEU A 142 -6.90 -4.38 18.66
CA LEU A 142 -5.98 -4.67 17.57
C LEU A 142 -4.93 -3.57 17.44
N LEU A 143 -3.66 -3.96 17.37
CA LEU A 143 -2.54 -3.11 16.95
C LEU A 143 -1.87 -3.77 15.74
N VAL A 144 -1.85 -3.05 14.61
CA VAL A 144 -1.29 -3.56 13.35
C VAL A 144 -0.18 -2.64 12.87
N ILE A 145 0.93 -3.23 12.45
CA ILE A 145 1.97 -2.59 11.65
C ILE A 145 1.90 -3.23 10.28
N SER A 146 1.67 -2.44 9.24
CA SER A 146 1.62 -2.95 7.86
C SER A 146 1.97 -1.85 6.86
N HIS A 147 2.53 -2.29 5.73
CA HIS A 147 2.75 -1.47 4.54
C HIS A 147 1.64 -1.63 3.49
N ASP A 148 0.65 -2.49 3.73
CA ASP A 148 -0.54 -2.64 2.88
C ASP A 148 -1.61 -1.61 3.26
N ARG A 149 -1.74 -0.56 2.45
CA ARG A 149 -2.68 0.55 2.68
C ARG A 149 -4.13 0.09 2.64
N CYS A 150 -4.48 -0.80 1.70
CA CYS A 150 -5.84 -1.33 1.58
C CYS A 150 -6.23 -2.13 2.82
N PHE A 151 -5.29 -2.94 3.32
CA PHE A 151 -5.49 -3.70 4.55
C PHE A 151 -5.68 -2.78 5.76
N LEU A 152 -4.81 -1.75 5.93
CA LEU A 152 -4.94 -0.78 7.02
C LEU A 152 -6.30 -0.06 6.97
N ASP A 153 -6.74 0.40 5.81
CA ASP A 153 -8.04 1.06 5.65
C ASP A 153 -9.22 0.10 5.96
N ALA A 154 -9.06 -1.18 5.66
CA ALA A 154 -10.10 -2.18 5.88
C ALA A 154 -10.29 -2.55 7.36
N VAL A 155 -9.20 -2.56 8.16
CA VAL A 155 -9.22 -3.15 9.52
C VAL A 155 -8.99 -2.13 10.64
N THR A 156 -8.54 -0.89 10.34
CA THR A 156 -8.22 0.10 11.38
C THR A 156 -9.17 1.27 11.37
N SER A 157 -9.43 1.82 12.55
CA SER A 157 -10.19 3.05 12.75
C SER A 157 -9.32 4.24 13.20
N LYS A 158 -8.08 3.98 13.58
CA LYS A 158 -7.12 4.98 14.07
C LYS A 158 -5.74 4.68 13.52
N THR A 159 -4.97 5.73 13.27
CA THR A 159 -3.58 5.63 12.79
C THR A 159 -2.65 6.29 13.79
N LEU A 160 -1.64 5.56 14.26
CA LEU A 160 -0.56 6.08 15.11
C LEU A 160 0.68 6.32 14.25
N LEU A 161 1.05 7.58 14.09
CA LEU A 161 2.29 7.99 13.43
C LEU A 161 3.41 8.12 14.45
N ILE A 162 4.54 7.44 14.19
CA ILE A 162 5.76 7.60 14.96
C ILE A 162 6.81 8.22 14.05
N GLU A 163 7.20 9.46 14.31
CA GLU A 163 8.16 10.20 13.47
C GLU A 163 8.97 11.18 14.33
N ASN A 164 10.27 11.32 14.03
CA ASN A 164 11.19 12.27 14.70
C ASN A 164 11.17 12.20 16.24
N GLY A 165 11.02 10.98 16.79
CA GLY A 165 10.95 10.77 18.24
C GLY A 165 9.61 11.14 18.88
N GLY A 166 8.62 11.59 18.11
CA GLY A 166 7.26 11.88 18.54
C GLY A 166 6.26 10.80 18.11
N ALA A 167 5.12 10.74 18.80
CA ALA A 167 4.00 9.87 18.46
C ALA A 167 2.72 10.70 18.33
N TYR A 168 2.03 10.59 17.20
CA TYR A 168 0.83 11.38 16.87
C TYR A 168 -0.31 10.44 16.54
N LEU A 169 -1.43 10.54 17.27
CA LEU A 169 -2.60 9.71 17.07
C LEU A 169 -3.64 10.46 16.24
N TYR A 170 -4.02 9.88 15.10
CA TYR A 170 -5.10 10.34 14.26
C TYR A 170 -6.31 9.41 14.42
N ASN A 171 -7.50 9.97 14.66
CA ASN A 171 -8.76 9.23 14.74
C ASN A 171 -9.32 8.99 13.33
N ALA A 172 -8.55 8.37 12.47
CA ALA A 172 -8.89 8.13 11.08
C ALA A 172 -8.14 6.89 10.55
N PRO A 173 -8.72 6.12 9.59
CA PRO A 173 -8.01 5.09 8.85
C PRO A 173 -6.88 5.70 8.00
N TYR A 174 -6.04 4.84 7.42
CA TYR A 174 -4.78 5.27 6.79
C TYR A 174 -4.97 6.33 5.68
N SER A 175 -5.90 6.11 4.74
CA SER A 175 -6.12 7.06 3.63
C SER A 175 -6.56 8.44 4.14
N LYS A 176 -7.49 8.47 5.07
CA LYS A 176 -7.97 9.73 5.66
C LYS A 176 -6.89 10.41 6.52
N TYR A 177 -6.09 9.64 7.25
CA TYR A 177 -4.91 10.15 7.96
C TYR A 177 -3.95 10.85 7.00
N THR A 178 -3.68 10.26 5.83
CA THR A 178 -2.76 10.84 4.83
C THR A 178 -3.25 12.21 4.34
N GLU A 179 -4.55 12.36 4.08
CA GLU A 179 -5.16 13.65 3.72
C GLU A 179 -5.00 14.68 4.84
N LEU A 180 -5.37 14.30 6.08
CA LEU A 180 -5.24 15.19 7.25
C LEU A 180 -3.79 15.64 7.46
N ARG A 181 -2.85 14.70 7.37
CA ARG A 181 -1.43 15.01 7.52
C ARG A 181 -0.91 15.96 6.44
N ASN A 182 -1.31 15.77 5.19
CA ASN A 182 -0.93 16.66 4.11
C ASN A 182 -1.48 18.07 4.32
N HIS A 183 -2.71 18.18 4.81
CA HIS A 183 -3.30 19.46 5.19
C HIS A 183 -2.53 20.13 6.34
N ASP A 184 -2.20 19.37 7.40
CA ASP A 184 -1.44 19.88 8.55
C ASP A 184 -0.04 20.36 8.14
N LYS A 185 0.66 19.58 7.30
CA LYS A 185 1.96 19.97 6.73
C LYS A 185 1.86 21.27 5.91
N ALA A 186 0.87 21.36 5.02
CA ALA A 186 0.65 22.56 4.22
C ALA A 186 0.34 23.79 5.09
N TYR A 187 -0.43 23.61 6.16
CA TYR A 187 -0.72 24.67 7.13
C TYR A 187 0.54 25.11 7.88
N GLN A 188 1.33 24.16 8.40
CA GLN A 188 2.60 24.46 9.08
C GLN A 188 3.58 25.21 8.16
N GLU A 189 3.67 24.79 6.90
CA GLU A 189 4.52 25.47 5.91
C GLU A 189 4.07 26.90 5.64
N ARG A 190 2.76 27.14 5.53
CA ARG A 190 2.20 28.49 5.39
C ARG A 190 2.53 29.36 6.60
N CYS A 191 2.30 28.86 7.81
CA CYS A 191 2.62 29.56 9.05
C CYS A 191 4.12 29.91 9.14
N TYR A 192 5.00 28.95 8.83
CA TYR A 192 6.43 29.15 8.81
C TYR A 192 6.84 30.23 7.79
N LYS A 193 6.37 30.13 6.53
CA LYS A 193 6.64 31.13 5.49
C LYS A 193 6.14 32.52 5.89
N GLN A 194 4.97 32.60 6.51
CA GLN A 194 4.42 33.87 7.00
C GLN A 194 5.28 34.45 8.12
N GLN A 195 5.70 33.65 9.09
CA GLN A 195 6.59 34.09 10.16
C GLN A 195 7.95 34.55 9.62
N GLN A 196 8.56 33.80 8.70
CA GLN A 196 9.82 34.19 8.06
C GLN A 196 9.71 35.54 7.33
N ARG A 197 8.59 35.77 6.63
CA ARG A 197 8.33 37.08 6.01
C ARG A 197 8.19 38.20 7.04
N GLN A 198 7.58 37.94 8.21
CA GLN A 198 7.49 38.93 9.30
C GLN A 198 8.86 39.19 9.92
N ILE A 199 9.66 38.18 10.18
CA ILE A 199 11.02 38.30 10.70
C ILE A 199 11.85 39.16 9.73
N ALA A 200 11.88 38.80 8.45
CA ALA A 200 12.63 39.57 7.43
C ALA A 200 12.20 41.05 7.35
N LYS A 201 10.90 41.35 7.48
CA LYS A 201 10.40 42.73 7.53
C LYS A 201 10.90 43.47 8.77
N ILE A 202 10.89 42.83 9.94
CA ILE A 202 11.38 43.42 11.20
C ILE A 202 12.88 43.67 11.12
N GLU A 203 13.65 42.71 10.62
CA GLU A 203 15.11 42.84 10.42
C GLU A 203 15.46 43.97 9.45
N ALA A 204 14.79 44.05 8.30
CA ALA A 204 14.98 45.13 7.33
C ALA A 204 14.61 46.50 7.93
N PHE A 205 13.55 46.58 8.77
CA PHE A 205 13.20 47.78 9.47
C PHE A 205 14.28 48.21 10.46
N ILE A 206 14.79 47.26 11.28
CA ILE A 206 15.87 47.51 12.26
C ILE A 206 17.12 48.00 11.53
N GLU A 207 17.52 47.38 10.45
CA GLU A 207 18.69 47.75 9.66
C GLU A 207 18.55 49.19 9.09
N LYS A 208 17.39 49.50 8.50
CA LYS A 208 17.10 50.83 7.97
C LYS A 208 17.10 51.91 9.05
N GLN A 209 16.55 51.65 10.24
CA GLN A 209 16.55 52.59 11.36
C GLN A 209 17.97 52.79 11.93
N ARG A 210 18.81 51.77 11.97
CA ARG A 210 20.22 51.87 12.40
C ARG A 210 21.06 52.72 11.45
N GLN A 211 20.83 52.60 10.13
CA GLN A 211 21.54 53.40 9.13
C GLN A 211 21.26 54.91 9.26
N TRP A 212 20.08 55.34 9.73
CA TRP A 212 19.72 56.72 9.88
C TRP A 212 20.25 57.40 11.16
N ASN A 213 20.85 56.63 12.08
CA ASN A 213 21.63 57.05 13.26
C ASN A 213 21.05 58.24 14.08
N ARG A 214 19.71 58.37 14.17
CA ARG A 214 19.03 59.34 15.04
C ARG A 214 18.54 58.62 16.31
N GLU A 215 18.64 59.28 17.47
CA GLU A 215 18.28 58.73 18.78
C GLU A 215 16.87 58.05 18.79
N ARG A 216 15.87 58.73 18.23
CA ARG A 216 14.50 58.15 18.10
C ARG A 216 14.45 56.86 17.28
N ASN A 217 15.27 56.78 16.24
CA ASN A 217 15.31 55.62 15.35
C ASN A 217 15.98 54.41 16.02
N ILE A 218 16.97 54.67 16.87
CA ILE A 218 17.66 53.63 17.66
C ILE A 218 16.69 53.03 18.68
N ILE A 219 15.89 53.83 19.39
CA ILE A 219 14.87 53.38 20.34
C ILE A 219 13.80 52.50 19.62
N ALA A 220 13.37 52.92 18.42
CA ALA A 220 12.42 52.17 17.63
C ALA A 220 13.00 50.81 17.15
N ALA A 221 14.28 50.79 16.75
CA ALA A 221 14.97 49.57 16.38
C ALA A 221 15.12 48.60 17.56
N GLU A 222 15.48 49.08 18.75
CA GLU A 222 15.58 48.27 19.96
C GLU A 222 14.24 47.70 20.41
N SER A 223 13.15 48.46 20.31
CA SER A 223 11.80 47.96 20.58
C SER A 223 11.42 46.80 19.67
N ARG A 224 11.75 46.89 18.37
CA ARG A 224 11.50 45.78 17.40
C ARG A 224 12.41 44.58 17.62
N LEU A 225 13.66 44.81 18.05
CA LEU A 225 14.59 43.75 18.42
C LEU A 225 14.03 42.95 19.61
N LYS A 226 13.57 43.64 20.67
CA LYS A 226 12.91 42.98 21.81
C LYS A 226 11.63 42.23 21.41
N GLN A 227 10.91 42.71 20.41
CA GLN A 227 9.75 41.97 19.85
C GLN A 227 10.19 40.68 19.17
N LEU A 228 11.28 40.71 18.40
CA LEU A 228 11.84 39.56 17.70
C LEU A 228 12.39 38.50 18.68
N GLU A 229 13.08 38.95 19.75
CA GLU A 229 13.58 38.08 20.83
C GLU A 229 12.46 37.35 21.61
N LYS A 230 11.28 38.00 21.75
CA LYS A 230 10.10 37.41 22.41
C LYS A 230 9.27 36.52 21.48
N MET A 231 9.53 36.53 20.18
CA MET A 231 8.77 35.73 19.22
C MET A 231 9.20 34.28 19.31
N THR A 232 8.24 33.37 19.54
CA THR A 232 8.51 31.94 19.47
C THR A 232 8.77 31.59 18.00
N ILE A 233 10.02 31.25 17.69
CA ILE A 233 10.41 30.88 16.33
C ILE A 233 9.88 29.49 16.05
N LEU A 234 9.06 29.37 14.99
CA LEU A 234 8.59 28.08 14.50
C LEU A 234 9.77 27.32 13.88
N GLU A 235 9.92 26.07 14.26
CA GLU A 235 10.88 25.20 13.60
C GLU A 235 10.50 25.04 12.13
N ARG A 236 11.51 24.98 11.27
CA ARG A 236 11.28 24.71 9.85
C ARG A 236 10.56 23.36 9.75
N PRO A 237 9.35 23.29 9.14
CA PRO A 237 8.71 22.01 8.91
C PRO A 237 9.72 21.07 8.24
N SER A 238 9.79 19.83 8.73
CA SER A 238 10.61 18.81 8.08
C SER A 238 10.31 18.83 6.60
N GLU A 239 11.33 18.96 5.77
CA GLU A 239 11.25 19.27 4.34
C GLU A 239 10.02 18.60 3.72
N VAL A 240 9.18 19.41 3.07
CA VAL A 240 8.24 18.90 2.07
C VAL A 240 9.05 17.91 1.28
N ASP A 241 8.66 16.64 1.35
CA ASP A 241 9.33 15.57 0.62
C ASP A 241 9.30 15.97 -0.87
N ASN A 242 10.23 16.85 -1.27
CA ASN A 242 10.62 17.02 -2.66
C ASN A 242 11.31 15.71 -3.05
N THR A 243 10.53 14.63 -3.06
CA THR A 243 10.99 13.34 -3.56
C THR A 243 11.33 13.58 -5.02
N PRO A 244 12.61 13.48 -5.38
CA PRO A 244 13.00 13.67 -6.78
C PRO A 244 12.19 12.68 -7.61
N VAL A 245 11.59 13.18 -8.69
CA VAL A 245 10.85 12.34 -9.63
C VAL A 245 11.85 11.44 -10.32
N ILE A 246 11.68 10.14 -10.16
CA ILE A 246 12.46 9.13 -10.86
C ILE A 246 11.71 8.83 -12.14
N ASN A 247 12.44 8.84 -13.25
CA ASN A 247 11.91 8.49 -14.56
C ASN A 247 12.61 7.23 -15.05
N PHE A 248 11.83 6.26 -15.51
CA PHE A 248 12.35 5.13 -16.25
C PHE A 248 12.68 5.60 -17.67
N GLU A 249 13.94 5.52 -18.05
CA GLU A 249 14.40 5.94 -19.37
C GLU A 249 14.02 4.91 -20.43
N ILE A 250 13.68 5.35 -21.64
CA ILE A 250 13.42 4.49 -22.81
C ILE A 250 14.34 4.95 -23.93
N GLU A 251 15.10 4.03 -24.51
CA GLU A 251 15.96 4.33 -25.66
C GLU A 251 15.20 4.19 -26.97
N THR A 252 14.44 3.10 -27.11
CA THR A 252 13.64 2.80 -28.31
C THR A 252 12.29 2.24 -27.91
N MET A 253 11.20 2.74 -28.51
CA MET A 253 9.84 2.31 -28.17
C MET A 253 9.47 0.91 -28.71
N GLY A 254 10.23 0.33 -29.60
CA GLY A 254 9.94 -0.96 -30.23
C GLY A 254 8.64 -1.02 -31.05
N GLY A 255 8.22 -2.22 -31.44
CA GLY A 255 7.02 -2.49 -32.22
C GLY A 255 5.72 -2.31 -31.43
N LYS A 256 4.56 -2.38 -32.13
CA LYS A 256 3.23 -2.32 -31.48
C LYS A 256 2.90 -3.58 -30.70
N GLU A 257 3.33 -4.74 -31.17
CA GLU A 257 3.21 -6.03 -30.48
C GLU A 257 4.48 -6.26 -29.67
N VAL A 258 4.36 -6.28 -28.36
CA VAL A 258 5.49 -6.38 -27.43
C VAL A 258 5.76 -7.82 -27.06
N LEU A 259 4.71 -8.58 -26.79
CA LEU A 259 4.79 -9.99 -26.40
C LEU A 259 3.59 -10.75 -26.97
N ASP A 260 3.82 -11.91 -27.58
CA ASP A 260 2.81 -12.87 -28.03
C ASP A 260 3.12 -14.22 -27.43
N VAL A 261 2.22 -14.74 -26.59
CA VAL A 261 2.30 -16.04 -25.90
C VAL A 261 1.23 -16.95 -26.46
N ARG A 262 1.61 -18.18 -26.88
CA ARG A 262 0.69 -19.15 -27.49
C ARG A 262 0.83 -20.50 -26.87
N ASP A 263 -0.28 -21.01 -26.33
CA ASP A 263 -0.45 -22.34 -25.77
C ASP A 263 0.68 -22.76 -24.82
N LEU A 264 1.18 -21.78 -24.04
CA LEU A 264 2.30 -21.97 -23.15
C LEU A 264 1.94 -22.92 -22.02
N THR A 265 2.71 -23.99 -21.86
CA THR A 265 2.52 -25.02 -20.84
C THR A 265 3.82 -25.23 -20.09
N PHE A 266 3.73 -25.34 -18.78
CA PHE A 266 4.87 -25.69 -17.95
C PHE A 266 4.49 -26.63 -16.81
N ALA A 267 5.28 -27.69 -16.66
CA ALA A 267 5.17 -28.68 -15.60
C ALA A 267 6.55 -28.98 -15.00
N TYR A 268 6.64 -29.05 -13.69
CA TYR A 268 7.72 -29.74 -13.00
C TYR A 268 7.48 -31.26 -13.05
N PRO A 269 8.49 -32.10 -12.79
CA PRO A 269 8.31 -33.56 -12.88
C PRO A 269 7.10 -34.12 -12.11
N GLU A 270 6.74 -33.51 -11.01
CA GLU A 270 5.68 -33.97 -10.11
C GLU A 270 4.43 -33.08 -10.12
N ARG A 271 4.46 -31.93 -10.83
CA ARG A 271 3.36 -30.97 -10.76
C ARG A 271 3.27 -30.10 -12.01
N GLU A 272 2.12 -30.12 -12.66
CA GLU A 272 1.76 -29.16 -13.70
C GLU A 272 1.40 -27.82 -13.05
N LEU A 273 1.97 -26.70 -13.54
CA LEU A 273 1.70 -25.37 -13.02
C LEU A 273 0.63 -24.66 -13.83
N PHE A 274 0.77 -24.66 -15.17
CA PHE A 274 -0.23 -24.09 -16.07
C PHE A 274 -0.16 -24.77 -17.44
N ARG A 275 -1.29 -24.78 -18.14
CA ARG A 275 -1.44 -25.41 -19.46
C ARG A 275 -2.18 -24.47 -20.42
N GLY A 276 -1.68 -24.35 -21.66
CA GLY A 276 -2.39 -23.69 -22.75
C GLY A 276 -2.56 -22.18 -22.57
N LEU A 277 -1.67 -21.53 -21.79
CA LEU A 277 -1.75 -20.10 -21.53
C LEU A 277 -1.46 -19.31 -22.80
N SER A 278 -2.42 -18.50 -23.25
CA SER A 278 -2.31 -17.69 -24.46
C SER A 278 -2.76 -16.26 -24.21
N PHE A 279 -1.88 -15.30 -24.49
CA PHE A 279 -2.19 -13.86 -24.39
C PHE A 279 -1.20 -13.03 -25.18
N GLN A 280 -1.61 -11.82 -25.54
CA GLN A 280 -0.78 -10.82 -26.21
C GLN A 280 -0.67 -9.57 -25.36
N VAL A 281 0.50 -8.91 -25.42
CA VAL A 281 0.74 -7.62 -24.77
C VAL A 281 1.13 -6.59 -25.83
N ARG A 282 0.45 -5.45 -25.82
CA ARG A 282 0.70 -4.35 -26.75
C ARG A 282 1.51 -3.24 -26.08
N ARG A 283 2.14 -2.43 -26.89
CA ARG A 283 2.94 -1.28 -26.43
C ARG A 283 2.10 -0.33 -25.58
N GLY A 284 2.65 0.08 -24.44
CA GLY A 284 2.02 0.98 -23.48
C GLY A 284 1.03 0.30 -22.53
N GLU A 285 0.77 -1.02 -22.69
CA GLU A 285 -0.04 -1.75 -21.71
C GLU A 285 0.76 -2.00 -20.43
N LYS A 286 0.09 -1.84 -19.28
CA LYS A 286 0.59 -2.23 -17.96
C LYS A 286 -0.21 -3.44 -17.50
N VAL A 287 0.36 -4.63 -17.77
CA VAL A 287 -0.30 -5.92 -17.55
C VAL A 287 0.10 -6.47 -16.18
N PHE A 288 -0.92 -6.75 -15.35
CA PHE A 288 -0.73 -7.38 -14.06
C PHE A 288 -1.14 -8.85 -14.12
N ILE A 289 -0.25 -9.72 -13.65
CA ILE A 289 -0.48 -11.16 -13.58
C ILE A 289 -0.86 -11.51 -12.15
N GLN A 290 -2.05 -12.07 -11.96
CA GLN A 290 -2.59 -12.49 -10.66
C GLN A 290 -2.89 -13.99 -10.64
N GLY A 291 -3.02 -14.54 -9.44
CA GLY A 291 -3.34 -15.94 -9.19
C GLY A 291 -2.90 -16.38 -7.80
N PRO A 292 -3.36 -17.54 -7.32
CA PRO A 292 -2.99 -18.05 -6.01
C PRO A 292 -1.48 -18.32 -5.88
N ASN A 293 -1.00 -18.42 -4.64
CA ASN A 293 0.39 -18.73 -4.40
C ASN A 293 0.74 -20.14 -4.92
N GLY A 294 1.87 -20.22 -5.63
CA GLY A 294 2.33 -21.49 -6.21
C GLY A 294 1.66 -21.88 -7.55
N CYS A 295 0.83 -21.02 -8.18
CA CYS A 295 0.27 -21.27 -9.51
C CYS A 295 1.26 -21.03 -10.66
N GLY A 296 2.51 -20.64 -10.37
CA GLY A 296 3.55 -20.48 -11.40
C GLY A 296 3.77 -19.06 -11.90
N LYS A 297 3.34 -18.00 -11.20
CA LYS A 297 3.53 -16.59 -11.61
C LYS A 297 5.00 -16.26 -11.90
N SER A 298 5.88 -16.45 -10.93
CA SER A 298 7.33 -16.20 -11.09
C SER A 298 7.96 -17.15 -12.11
N THR A 299 7.45 -18.38 -12.23
CA THR A 299 7.89 -19.33 -13.25
C THR A 299 7.54 -18.82 -14.65
N LEU A 300 6.35 -18.26 -14.84
CA LEU A 300 5.96 -17.62 -16.11
C LEU A 300 6.92 -16.46 -16.46
N LEU A 301 7.22 -15.58 -15.51
CA LEU A 301 8.17 -14.50 -15.76
C LEU A 301 9.57 -15.03 -16.13
N LYS A 302 10.08 -16.08 -15.46
CA LYS A 302 11.35 -16.73 -15.80
C LYS A 302 11.34 -17.35 -17.19
N ILE A 303 10.22 -17.86 -17.67
CA ILE A 303 10.08 -18.36 -19.03
C ILE A 303 10.12 -17.20 -20.02
N LEU A 304 9.35 -16.13 -19.78
CA LEU A 304 9.30 -14.95 -20.65
C LEU A 304 10.64 -14.22 -20.74
N THR A 305 11.47 -14.30 -19.72
CA THR A 305 12.84 -13.73 -19.71
C THR A 305 13.90 -14.69 -20.29
N GLY A 306 13.51 -15.89 -20.66
CA GLY A 306 14.43 -16.88 -21.22
C GLY A 306 15.29 -17.63 -20.19
N ASN A 307 15.06 -17.40 -18.90
CA ASN A 307 15.79 -18.06 -17.81
C ASN A 307 15.31 -19.51 -17.56
N LEU A 308 14.15 -19.89 -18.13
CA LEU A 308 13.57 -21.21 -18.04
C LEU A 308 12.91 -21.59 -19.36
N ALA A 309 13.11 -22.83 -19.82
CA ALA A 309 12.46 -23.33 -21.02
C ALA A 309 11.04 -23.79 -20.73
N ALA A 310 10.06 -23.45 -21.58
CA ALA A 310 8.70 -23.98 -21.49
C ALA A 310 8.67 -25.48 -21.83
N THR A 311 7.70 -26.21 -21.25
CA THR A 311 7.47 -27.63 -21.56
C THR A 311 6.81 -27.78 -22.94
N ALA A 312 5.85 -26.90 -23.27
CA ALA A 312 5.18 -26.85 -24.58
C ALA A 312 4.70 -25.42 -24.85
N GLY A 313 4.31 -25.16 -26.12
CA GLY A 313 3.93 -23.83 -26.57
C GLY A 313 5.14 -22.95 -26.90
N ASN A 314 4.88 -21.71 -27.27
CA ASN A 314 5.94 -20.76 -27.59
C ASN A 314 5.55 -19.34 -27.21
N PHE A 315 6.55 -18.45 -27.11
CA PHE A 315 6.32 -17.03 -26.98
C PHE A 315 7.29 -16.27 -27.91
N LYS A 316 6.90 -15.06 -28.27
CA LYS A 316 7.71 -14.19 -29.12
C LYS A 316 7.70 -12.78 -28.53
N ILE A 317 8.91 -12.24 -28.32
CA ILE A 317 9.11 -10.82 -27.99
C ILE A 317 9.20 -10.05 -29.32
N GLY A 318 8.56 -8.90 -29.40
CA GLY A 318 8.52 -8.05 -30.58
C GLY A 318 9.90 -7.56 -31.00
N ALA A 319 10.01 -7.13 -32.26
CA ALA A 319 11.28 -6.60 -32.79
C ALA A 319 11.68 -5.29 -32.09
N ASN A 320 12.96 -5.14 -31.80
CA ASN A 320 13.57 -3.97 -31.14
C ASN A 320 12.97 -3.67 -29.75
N ILE A 321 12.52 -4.70 -29.03
CA ILE A 321 12.11 -4.61 -27.64
C ILE A 321 13.29 -4.95 -26.75
N HIS A 322 13.73 -3.99 -25.94
CA HIS A 322 14.66 -4.20 -24.85
C HIS A 322 13.87 -4.33 -23.56
N PHE A 323 14.11 -5.38 -22.79
CA PHE A 323 13.43 -5.60 -21.53
C PHE A 323 14.42 -5.60 -20.36
N SER A 324 13.94 -5.14 -19.21
CA SER A 324 14.61 -5.30 -17.92
C SER A 324 13.74 -6.16 -17.01
N TYR A 325 14.37 -7.03 -16.27
CA TYR A 325 13.70 -7.94 -15.34
C TYR A 325 14.12 -7.67 -13.89
N TYR A 326 13.15 -7.38 -13.07
CA TYR A 326 13.33 -7.34 -11.61
C TYR A 326 12.94 -8.69 -11.04
N ALA A 327 13.93 -9.47 -10.66
CA ALA A 327 13.73 -10.75 -9.99
C ALA A 327 13.57 -10.55 -8.48
N GLN A 328 12.80 -11.42 -7.85
CA GLN A 328 12.75 -11.51 -6.39
C GLN A 328 14.12 -11.90 -5.79
N ASP A 329 14.94 -12.59 -6.58
CA ASP A 329 16.32 -12.93 -6.24
C ASP A 329 17.26 -11.79 -6.73
N LEU A 330 17.86 -11.09 -5.77
CA LEU A 330 18.68 -9.88 -6.00
C LEU A 330 20.13 -10.21 -6.35
N SER A 331 20.40 -11.35 -6.99
CA SER A 331 21.73 -11.85 -7.34
C SER A 331 22.52 -11.00 -8.35
N GLU A 332 21.85 -10.02 -9.00
CA GLU A 332 22.47 -9.15 -10.00
C GLU A 332 23.23 -7.94 -9.42
N LEU A 333 23.22 -7.75 -8.11
CA LEU A 333 23.94 -6.67 -7.45
C LEU A 333 25.38 -7.10 -7.10
N HIS A 334 26.35 -6.24 -7.38
CA HIS A 334 27.77 -6.48 -7.05
C HIS A 334 28.00 -6.17 -5.56
N GLU A 335 28.17 -7.20 -4.75
CA GLU A 335 28.28 -7.07 -3.28
C GLU A 335 29.47 -6.25 -2.81
N GLU A 336 30.52 -6.16 -3.61
CA GLU A 336 31.76 -5.45 -3.30
C GLU A 336 31.68 -3.93 -3.52
N LEU A 337 30.75 -3.49 -4.39
CA LEU A 337 30.57 -2.07 -4.70
C LEU A 337 29.78 -1.34 -3.62
N THR A 338 29.98 -0.02 -3.57
CA THR A 338 29.11 0.86 -2.78
C THR A 338 27.77 1.07 -3.51
N VAL A 339 26.74 1.45 -2.76
CA VAL A 339 25.43 1.80 -3.36
C VAL A 339 25.57 2.86 -4.45
N PHE A 340 26.43 3.85 -4.21
CA PHE A 340 26.67 4.92 -5.19
C PHE A 340 27.38 4.40 -6.44
N ASP A 341 28.45 3.62 -6.27
CA ASP A 341 29.26 3.14 -7.40
C ASP A 341 28.45 2.19 -8.29
N GLU A 342 27.68 1.27 -7.69
CA GLU A 342 26.78 0.35 -8.42
C GLU A 342 25.84 1.10 -9.35
N ILE A 343 25.16 2.14 -8.85
CA ILE A 343 24.23 2.91 -9.66
C ILE A 343 24.97 3.83 -10.63
N TYR A 344 26.08 4.45 -10.23
CA TYR A 344 26.82 5.37 -11.07
C TYR A 344 27.44 4.67 -12.28
N GLU A 345 28.09 3.53 -12.07
CA GLU A 345 28.71 2.73 -13.15
C GLU A 345 27.62 2.21 -14.09
N HIS A 346 26.55 1.62 -13.56
CA HIS A 346 25.45 1.09 -14.35
C HIS A 346 24.74 2.19 -15.17
N ALA A 347 24.38 3.30 -14.55
CA ALA A 347 23.70 4.41 -15.20
C ALA A 347 24.50 5.06 -16.33
N ASN A 348 25.82 5.00 -16.24
CA ASN A 348 26.74 5.58 -17.25
C ASN A 348 27.30 4.56 -18.26
N GLN A 349 26.96 3.29 -18.09
CA GLN A 349 27.37 2.25 -19.02
C GLN A 349 26.85 2.53 -20.45
N GLY A 350 27.73 2.52 -21.44
CA GLY A 350 27.36 2.77 -22.83
C GLY A 350 27.01 4.23 -23.17
N ARG A 351 27.14 5.19 -22.23
CA ARG A 351 26.94 6.62 -22.49
C ARG A 351 28.24 7.26 -23.00
N SER A 352 28.13 8.22 -23.91
CA SER A 352 29.24 9.06 -24.29
C SER A 352 29.61 10.03 -23.16
N ALA A 353 30.87 10.50 -23.14
CA ALA A 353 31.38 11.42 -22.10
C ALA A 353 30.53 12.70 -21.93
N VAL A 354 29.86 13.14 -22.99
CA VAL A 354 28.99 14.33 -22.99
C VAL A 354 27.64 14.07 -22.32
N ASN A 355 27.16 12.81 -22.33
CA ASN A 355 25.85 12.41 -21.87
C ASN A 355 25.88 11.67 -20.51
N LEU A 356 26.99 11.75 -19.78
CA LEU A 356 27.10 11.13 -18.47
C LEU A 356 26.12 11.75 -17.46
N ILE A 357 25.51 10.90 -16.67
CA ILE A 357 24.66 11.33 -15.56
C ILE A 357 25.56 11.86 -14.44
N SER A 358 25.32 13.09 -14.03
CA SER A 358 26.15 13.72 -12.99
C SER A 358 25.99 13.03 -11.63
N PRO A 359 27.06 12.99 -10.80
CA PRO A 359 27.00 12.44 -9.44
C PRO A 359 25.88 13.03 -8.58
N GLY A 360 25.57 14.31 -8.78
CA GLY A 360 24.48 14.98 -8.06
C GLY A 360 23.09 14.41 -8.37
N LYS A 361 22.81 14.09 -9.65
CA LYS A 361 21.56 13.44 -10.05
C LYS A 361 21.42 12.05 -9.47
N ILE A 362 22.51 11.25 -9.46
CA ILE A 362 22.52 9.91 -8.86
C ILE A 362 22.26 10.01 -7.35
N ARG A 363 22.92 10.93 -6.64
CA ARG A 363 22.65 11.14 -5.20
C ARG A 363 21.22 11.57 -4.93
N SER A 364 20.64 12.43 -5.77
CA SER A 364 19.23 12.82 -5.65
C SER A 364 18.29 11.63 -5.85
N ALA A 365 18.57 10.76 -6.84
CA ALA A 365 17.79 9.55 -7.07
C ALA A 365 17.92 8.56 -5.89
N LEU A 366 19.13 8.35 -5.37
CA LEU A 366 19.37 7.53 -4.18
C LEU A 366 18.64 8.08 -2.94
N ALA A 367 18.62 9.40 -2.77
CA ALA A 367 17.90 10.04 -1.68
C ALA A 367 16.38 9.81 -1.76
N ALA A 368 15.80 9.73 -2.97
CA ALA A 368 14.39 9.38 -3.18
C ALA A 368 14.07 7.96 -2.71
N PHE A 369 15.03 7.03 -2.85
CA PHE A 369 14.94 5.66 -2.36
C PHE A 369 15.44 5.50 -0.90
N GLY A 370 15.61 6.61 -0.16
CA GLY A 370 15.92 6.61 1.27
C GLY A 370 17.39 6.50 1.62
N PHE A 371 18.33 6.53 0.64
CA PHE A 371 19.78 6.55 0.91
C PHE A 371 20.26 8.00 1.04
N LYS A 372 20.55 8.45 2.26
CA LYS A 372 20.95 9.83 2.55
C LYS A 372 22.33 9.90 3.22
N GLY A 373 23.04 11.00 2.98
CA GLY A 373 24.36 11.24 3.61
C GLY A 373 25.35 10.13 3.31
N ASP A 374 25.88 9.50 4.36
CA ASP A 374 26.92 8.45 4.26
C ASP A 374 26.34 7.08 3.85
N ASP A 375 25.02 6.89 3.87
CA ASP A 375 24.39 5.63 3.48
C ASP A 375 24.69 5.26 2.01
N VAL A 376 24.93 6.24 1.13
CA VAL A 376 25.26 6.03 -0.28
C VAL A 376 26.63 5.33 -0.47
N PHE A 377 27.50 5.40 0.53
CA PHE A 377 28.82 4.77 0.48
C PHE A 377 28.88 3.41 1.21
N LYS A 378 27.75 2.91 1.70
CA LYS A 378 27.69 1.58 2.29
C LYS A 378 27.93 0.52 1.20
N PRO A 379 28.75 -0.51 1.46
CA PRO A 379 28.86 -1.67 0.58
C PRO A 379 27.52 -2.42 0.49
N ILE A 380 27.18 -2.90 -0.70
CA ILE A 380 25.92 -3.64 -0.96
C ILE A 380 25.81 -4.90 -0.10
N ALA A 381 26.93 -5.56 0.19
CA ALA A 381 26.96 -6.72 1.07
C ALA A 381 26.38 -6.45 2.48
N LYS A 382 26.46 -5.20 2.98
CA LYS A 382 25.98 -4.82 4.32
C LYS A 382 24.53 -4.33 4.35
N LEU A 383 23.88 -4.28 3.19
CA LEU A 383 22.49 -3.84 3.11
C LEU A 383 21.51 -4.92 3.53
N SER A 384 20.42 -4.50 4.16
CA SER A 384 19.25 -5.35 4.39
C SER A 384 18.58 -5.74 3.07
N GLY A 385 17.77 -6.79 3.06
CA GLY A 385 17.04 -7.22 1.87
C GLY A 385 16.20 -6.10 1.24
N GLY A 386 15.50 -5.31 2.06
CA GLY A 386 14.72 -4.16 1.60
C GLY A 386 15.57 -3.04 1.00
N GLU A 387 16.78 -2.80 1.54
CA GLU A 387 17.73 -1.83 0.96
C GLU A 387 18.27 -2.33 -0.38
N LYS A 388 18.62 -3.61 -0.49
CA LYS A 388 19.05 -4.23 -1.76
C LYS A 388 17.93 -4.12 -2.82
N SER A 389 16.67 -4.37 -2.46
CA SER A 389 15.51 -4.22 -3.34
C SER A 389 15.39 -2.80 -3.89
N ARG A 390 15.58 -1.79 -3.05
CA ARG A 390 15.56 -0.38 -3.47
C ARG A 390 16.67 -0.03 -4.46
N VAL A 391 17.89 -0.53 -4.22
CA VAL A 391 19.02 -0.34 -5.15
C VAL A 391 18.72 -1.02 -6.49
N ALA A 392 18.21 -2.25 -6.51
CA ALA A 392 17.89 -2.99 -7.71
C ALA A 392 16.82 -2.29 -8.56
N ILE A 393 15.75 -1.78 -7.94
CA ILE A 393 14.70 -1.02 -8.65
C ILE A 393 15.28 0.27 -9.25
N LEU A 394 16.13 0.99 -8.49
CA LEU A 394 16.77 2.19 -8.99
C LEU A 394 17.72 1.87 -10.15
N LYS A 395 18.46 0.76 -10.09
CA LYS A 395 19.33 0.28 -11.17
C LYS A 395 18.55 0.10 -12.47
N ILE A 396 17.41 -0.61 -12.40
CA ILE A 396 16.53 -0.86 -13.56
C ILE A 396 15.98 0.45 -14.17
N SER A 397 15.78 1.51 -13.37
CA SER A 397 15.30 2.78 -13.90
C SER A 397 16.26 3.41 -14.93
N TYR A 398 17.52 3.01 -14.93
CA TYR A 398 18.56 3.46 -15.86
C TYR A 398 18.82 2.52 -17.04
N ASP A 399 18.17 1.35 -17.13
CA ASP A 399 18.35 0.35 -18.19
C ASP A 399 17.86 0.79 -19.57
N ARG A 400 17.08 1.86 -19.66
CA ARG A 400 16.49 2.40 -20.89
C ARG A 400 15.62 1.41 -21.66
N SER A 401 14.99 0.49 -20.95
CA SER A 401 14.18 -0.57 -21.52
C SER A 401 12.77 -0.11 -21.85
N SER A 402 12.21 -0.62 -22.97
CA SER A 402 10.84 -0.35 -23.40
C SER A 402 9.82 -1.32 -22.79
N LEU A 403 10.29 -2.45 -22.24
CA LEU A 403 9.49 -3.43 -21.52
C LEU A 403 10.11 -3.66 -20.14
N LEU A 404 9.31 -3.41 -19.10
CA LEU A 404 9.68 -3.71 -17.71
C LEU A 404 8.94 -4.96 -17.24
N ILE A 405 9.66 -5.90 -16.68
CA ILE A 405 9.12 -7.13 -16.11
C ILE A 405 9.45 -7.14 -14.62
N PHE A 406 8.42 -7.16 -13.76
CA PHE A 406 8.59 -7.11 -12.32
C PHE A 406 7.98 -8.32 -11.63
N ASP A 407 8.75 -8.95 -10.73
CA ASP A 407 8.29 -10.02 -9.84
C ASP A 407 8.20 -9.47 -8.41
N GLU A 408 6.97 -9.14 -7.96
CA GLU A 408 6.64 -8.59 -6.64
C GLU A 408 7.50 -7.37 -6.24
N PRO A 409 7.52 -6.28 -7.04
CA PRO A 409 8.42 -5.15 -6.81
C PRO A 409 8.10 -4.33 -5.55
N THR A 410 6.91 -4.47 -5.01
CA THR A 410 6.47 -3.75 -3.79
C THR A 410 6.84 -4.47 -2.51
N ASN A 411 7.31 -5.73 -2.58
CA ASN A 411 7.73 -6.48 -1.40
C ASN A 411 8.96 -5.84 -0.75
N HIS A 412 8.96 -5.79 0.56
CA HIS A 412 10.04 -5.21 1.38
C HIS A 412 10.29 -3.71 1.19
N LEU A 413 9.42 -3.00 0.44
CA LEU A 413 9.46 -1.55 0.32
C LEU A 413 8.56 -0.90 1.39
N ASP A 414 9.06 0.15 2.00
CA ASP A 414 8.25 1.03 2.86
C ASP A 414 7.25 1.84 2.01
N ILE A 415 6.23 2.39 2.65
CA ILE A 415 5.14 3.10 1.97
C ILE A 415 5.67 4.28 1.12
N LYS A 416 6.65 5.03 1.63
CA LYS A 416 7.23 6.18 0.90
C LYS A 416 7.94 5.75 -0.38
N THR A 417 8.74 4.70 -0.30
CA THR A 417 9.45 4.15 -1.48
C THR A 417 8.47 3.54 -2.49
N ARG A 418 7.39 2.89 -2.02
CA ARG A 418 6.31 2.42 -2.90
C ARG A 418 5.67 3.58 -3.66
N GLU A 419 5.37 4.70 -2.99
CA GLU A 419 4.82 5.91 -3.64
C GLU A 419 5.73 6.47 -4.71
N VAL A 420 7.05 6.50 -4.46
CA VAL A 420 8.04 6.93 -5.45
C VAL A 420 8.02 6.02 -6.67
N LEU A 421 8.03 4.70 -6.46
CA LEU A 421 7.97 3.71 -7.54
C LEU A 421 6.66 3.81 -8.32
N GLU A 422 5.52 3.87 -7.64
CA GLU A 422 4.20 4.02 -8.25
C GLU A 422 4.11 5.26 -9.14
N ASN A 423 4.58 6.41 -8.65
CA ASN A 423 4.56 7.65 -9.40
C ASN A 423 5.50 7.60 -10.62
N ALA A 424 6.69 7.01 -10.47
CA ALA A 424 7.62 6.81 -11.57
C ALA A 424 7.02 5.89 -12.65
N LEU A 425 6.38 4.78 -12.25
CA LEU A 425 5.75 3.85 -13.18
C LEU A 425 4.43 4.40 -13.78
N ALA A 426 3.73 5.32 -13.08
CA ALA A 426 2.55 5.97 -13.64
C ALA A 426 2.90 6.83 -14.86
N ILE A 427 4.03 7.53 -14.81
CA ILE A 427 4.53 8.40 -15.90
C ILE A 427 5.23 7.58 -17.00
N PHE A 428 5.68 6.37 -16.71
CA PHE A 428 6.39 5.51 -17.67
C PHE A 428 5.51 5.21 -18.89
N GLU A 429 5.98 5.58 -20.08
CA GLU A 429 5.26 5.40 -21.35
C GLU A 429 5.50 4.04 -22.01
N GLY A 430 6.44 3.24 -21.49
CA GLY A 430 6.73 1.90 -21.96
C GLY A 430 5.67 0.88 -21.55
N THR A 431 5.98 -0.38 -21.84
CA THR A 431 5.14 -1.54 -21.51
C THR A 431 5.60 -2.17 -20.20
N MET A 432 4.68 -2.64 -19.37
CA MET A 432 5.01 -3.28 -18.12
C MET A 432 4.24 -4.60 -17.96
N ILE A 433 4.96 -5.63 -17.53
CA ILE A 433 4.38 -6.91 -17.09
C ILE A 433 4.80 -7.10 -15.63
N THR A 434 3.86 -7.22 -14.73
CA THR A 434 4.19 -7.36 -13.31
C THR A 434 3.33 -8.41 -12.63
N VAL A 435 3.96 -9.15 -11.74
CA VAL A 435 3.29 -9.97 -10.71
C VAL A 435 3.25 -9.15 -9.45
N SER A 436 2.08 -8.93 -8.88
CA SER A 436 1.95 -8.27 -7.58
C SER A 436 0.68 -8.66 -6.85
N HIS A 437 0.79 -8.79 -5.54
CA HIS A 437 -0.33 -8.95 -4.61
C HIS A 437 -0.81 -7.63 -4.02
N ASP A 438 -0.11 -6.53 -4.30
CA ASP A 438 -0.47 -5.19 -3.84
C ASP A 438 -1.67 -4.67 -4.64
N ARG A 439 -2.82 -4.60 -3.96
CA ARG A 439 -4.09 -4.15 -4.55
C ARG A 439 -4.07 -2.68 -4.95
N TYR A 440 -3.43 -1.83 -4.12
CA TYR A 440 -3.33 -0.40 -4.40
C TYR A 440 -2.45 -0.14 -5.63
N PHE A 441 -1.31 -0.82 -5.72
CA PHE A 441 -0.40 -0.78 -6.85
C PHE A 441 -1.10 -1.22 -8.15
N THR A 442 -1.86 -2.33 -8.08
CA THR A 442 -2.65 -2.83 -9.20
C THR A 442 -3.74 -1.83 -9.63
N GLN A 443 -4.54 -1.32 -8.69
CA GLN A 443 -5.62 -0.38 -9.01
C GLN A 443 -5.11 0.93 -9.64
N LYS A 444 -3.94 1.41 -9.20
CA LYS A 444 -3.35 2.66 -9.69
C LYS A 444 -2.74 2.54 -11.08
N LEU A 445 -2.13 1.40 -11.40
CA LEU A 445 -1.28 1.26 -12.59
C LEU A 445 -1.83 0.30 -13.66
N ALA A 446 -2.61 -0.71 -13.29
CA ALA A 446 -3.01 -1.74 -14.24
C ALA A 446 -3.92 -1.21 -15.34
N THR A 447 -3.52 -1.40 -16.58
CA THR A 447 -4.43 -1.25 -17.74
C THR A 447 -5.19 -2.54 -18.02
N ARG A 448 -4.60 -3.69 -17.64
CA ARG A 448 -5.16 -5.03 -17.83
C ARG A 448 -4.66 -5.98 -16.75
N VAL A 449 -5.55 -6.87 -16.30
CA VAL A 449 -5.20 -7.95 -15.35
C VAL A 449 -5.41 -9.29 -16.04
N ILE A 450 -4.42 -10.18 -15.92
CA ILE A 450 -4.45 -11.56 -16.40
C ILE A 450 -4.45 -12.46 -15.17
N ASN A 451 -5.50 -13.26 -14.99
CA ASN A 451 -5.53 -14.28 -13.95
C ASN A 451 -5.00 -15.59 -14.54
N ILE A 452 -3.96 -16.16 -13.92
CA ILE A 452 -3.52 -17.51 -14.27
C ILE A 452 -4.57 -18.45 -13.69
N PRO A 453 -5.27 -19.24 -14.54
CA PRO A 453 -6.24 -20.21 -14.05
C PRO A 453 -5.54 -21.21 -13.14
N ASP A 454 -6.24 -21.66 -12.10
CA ASP A 454 -5.74 -22.71 -11.21
C ASP A 454 -5.84 -24.07 -11.93
N TYR A 455 -4.83 -24.39 -12.74
CA TYR A 455 -4.74 -25.64 -13.45
C TYR A 455 -4.21 -26.81 -12.59
N CYS A 456 -4.19 -26.65 -11.28
CA CYS A 456 -3.86 -27.75 -10.38
C CYS A 456 -5.04 -28.72 -10.27
N GLY A 457 -5.14 -29.68 -11.23
CA GLY A 457 -5.83 -30.98 -11.02
C GLY A 457 -7.34 -30.92 -10.80
N ARG A 458 -8.10 -30.05 -11.47
CA ARG A 458 -9.55 -30.27 -11.63
C ARG A 458 -9.78 -31.09 -12.89
N GLU A 459 -10.23 -32.32 -12.72
CA GLU A 459 -10.90 -33.07 -13.77
C GLU A 459 -12.03 -32.19 -14.32
N GLU A 460 -12.14 -32.14 -15.65
CA GLU A 460 -13.20 -31.43 -16.36
C GLU A 460 -14.55 -32.07 -15.97
N GLU A 461 -15.27 -31.44 -15.05
CA GLU A 461 -16.71 -31.62 -15.02
C GLU A 461 -17.28 -30.83 -16.21
N GLU A 462 -17.69 -31.54 -17.22
CA GLU A 462 -18.48 -31.03 -18.34
C GLU A 462 -19.72 -30.30 -17.80
N THR A 463 -19.70 -28.98 -17.82
CA THR A 463 -20.89 -28.17 -17.57
C THR A 463 -21.65 -28.01 -18.89
N PRO A 464 -22.96 -28.30 -18.92
CA PRO A 464 -23.76 -28.19 -20.12
C PRO A 464 -23.92 -26.72 -20.52
N THR A 465 -23.78 -26.47 -21.79
CA THR A 465 -24.04 -25.21 -22.49
C THR A 465 -25.40 -24.60 -22.09
N GLY A 466 -25.36 -23.58 -21.26
CA GLY A 466 -26.50 -22.71 -20.93
C GLY A 466 -26.24 -21.30 -21.43
N GLU A 467 -27.11 -20.82 -22.26
CA GLU A 467 -27.06 -19.56 -23.00
C GLU A 467 -26.74 -18.33 -22.13
N ASP A 468 -25.76 -17.61 -22.63
CA ASP A 468 -25.21 -16.37 -22.09
C ASP A 468 -26.20 -15.21 -22.27
N ARG A 469 -27.03 -14.92 -21.25
CA ARG A 469 -27.90 -13.71 -21.18
C ARG A 469 -27.46 -12.67 -20.16
N SER A 470 -26.37 -12.91 -19.40
CA SER A 470 -25.93 -12.00 -18.33
C SER A 470 -24.87 -10.96 -18.74
N ALA A 471 -24.18 -11.15 -19.86
CA ALA A 471 -23.15 -10.22 -20.34
C ALA A 471 -23.72 -8.87 -20.84
N GLY A 472 -24.96 -8.84 -21.30
CA GLY A 472 -25.62 -7.63 -21.78
C GLY A 472 -26.00 -6.63 -20.68
N ASP A 473 -26.40 -7.10 -19.53
CA ASP A 473 -26.85 -6.25 -18.42
C ASP A 473 -25.67 -5.67 -17.61
N HIS A 474 -24.56 -6.40 -17.46
CA HIS A 474 -23.33 -5.86 -16.86
C HIS A 474 -22.68 -4.78 -17.72
N TYR A 475 -22.73 -4.93 -19.07
CA TYR A 475 -22.20 -3.91 -19.98
C TYR A 475 -23.04 -2.63 -19.99
N ARG A 476 -24.37 -2.73 -19.86
CA ARG A 476 -25.29 -1.58 -19.75
C ARG A 476 -25.10 -0.85 -18.43
N LYS A 477 -25.04 -1.54 -17.28
CA LYS A 477 -24.78 -0.93 -15.97
C LYS A 477 -23.43 -0.19 -15.93
N ASN A 478 -22.36 -0.81 -16.39
CA ASN A 478 -21.03 -0.17 -16.47
C ASN A 478 -21.02 1.05 -17.41
N LYS A 479 -21.83 1.08 -18.46
CA LYS A 479 -21.94 2.22 -19.38
C LYS A 479 -22.72 3.37 -18.75
N GLU A 480 -23.77 3.08 -18.01
CA GLU A 480 -24.56 4.07 -17.27
C GLU A 480 -23.79 4.66 -16.09
N GLU A 481 -23.07 3.85 -15.33
CA GLU A 481 -22.18 4.31 -14.25
C GLU A 481 -21.05 5.21 -14.78
N ARG A 482 -20.41 4.84 -15.87
CA ARG A 482 -19.39 5.69 -16.53
C ARG A 482 -19.97 7.00 -17.08
N ALA A 483 -21.20 6.99 -17.57
CA ALA A 483 -21.89 8.20 -18.04
C ALA A 483 -22.27 9.11 -16.86
N MET A 484 -22.65 8.53 -15.72
CA MET A 484 -22.96 9.26 -14.50
C MET A 484 -21.70 9.86 -13.87
N LEU A 485 -20.61 9.11 -13.79
CA LEU A 485 -19.30 9.60 -13.34
C LEU A 485 -18.79 10.79 -14.18
N ARG A 486 -18.87 10.69 -15.52
CA ARG A 486 -18.47 11.80 -16.40
C ARG A 486 -19.35 13.06 -16.23
N LYS A 487 -20.65 12.89 -15.93
CA LYS A 487 -21.54 14.02 -15.61
C LYS A 487 -21.15 14.67 -14.29
N MET A 488 -20.83 13.88 -13.27
CA MET A 488 -20.39 14.38 -11.97
C MET A 488 -19.04 15.10 -12.05
N GLU A 489 -18.07 14.55 -12.79
CA GLU A 489 -16.78 15.20 -13.05
C GLU A 489 -16.93 16.53 -13.81
N ALA A 490 -17.79 16.58 -14.82
CA ALA A 490 -18.07 17.81 -15.55
C ALA A 490 -18.75 18.88 -14.67
N GLN A 491 -19.65 18.47 -13.79
CA GLN A 491 -20.31 19.36 -12.83
C GLN A 491 -19.33 19.88 -11.76
N LYS A 492 -18.46 19.02 -11.26
CA LYS A 492 -17.38 19.40 -10.34
C LYS A 492 -16.44 20.43 -10.96
N LEU A 493 -15.96 20.17 -12.18
CA LEU A 493 -15.06 21.08 -12.89
C LEU A 493 -15.71 22.47 -13.15
N LYS A 494 -17.03 22.50 -13.34
CA LYS A 494 -17.80 23.74 -13.54
C LYS A 494 -17.86 24.56 -12.23
N LEU A 495 -18.12 23.89 -11.11
CA LEU A 495 -18.16 24.52 -9.79
C LEU A 495 -16.77 25.01 -9.34
N GLU A 496 -15.71 24.26 -9.62
CA GLU A 496 -14.33 24.67 -9.34
C GLU A 496 -13.95 25.94 -10.13
N LYS A 497 -14.33 26.05 -11.40
CA LYS A 497 -14.11 27.27 -12.19
C LYS A 497 -14.89 28.48 -11.66
N GLU A 498 -16.14 28.28 -11.26
CA GLU A 498 -16.96 29.34 -10.65
C GLU A 498 -16.35 29.81 -9.31
N ALA A 499 -15.81 28.89 -8.51
CA ALA A 499 -15.11 29.23 -7.29
C ALA A 499 -13.84 30.06 -7.55
N ASP A 500 -13.03 29.69 -8.54
CA ASP A 500 -11.83 30.43 -8.94
C ASP A 500 -12.16 31.86 -9.42
N GLU A 501 -13.24 32.02 -10.19
CA GLU A 501 -13.71 33.34 -10.63
C GLU A 501 -14.17 34.22 -9.47
N ILE A 502 -14.86 33.64 -8.49
CA ILE A 502 -15.30 34.36 -7.28
C ILE A 502 -14.08 34.75 -6.41
N CYS A 503 -13.10 33.88 -6.25
CA CYS A 503 -11.85 34.21 -5.56
C CYS A 503 -11.14 35.39 -6.21
N GLY A 504 -11.04 35.41 -7.55
CA GLY A 504 -10.44 36.54 -8.26
C GLY A 504 -11.19 37.85 -8.07
N LYS A 505 -12.52 37.83 -7.98
CA LYS A 505 -13.34 39.01 -7.69
C LYS A 505 -13.16 39.50 -6.25
N LEU A 506 -13.13 38.60 -5.27
CA LEU A 506 -12.88 38.89 -3.87
C LEU A 506 -11.50 39.56 -3.66
N ASP A 507 -10.46 39.04 -4.33
CA ASP A 507 -9.11 39.63 -4.29
C ASP A 507 -9.07 41.05 -4.86
N ASN A 508 -9.84 41.34 -5.90
CA ASN A 508 -9.93 42.67 -6.47
C ASN A 508 -10.69 43.64 -5.56
N ILE A 509 -11.82 43.22 -4.99
CA ILE A 509 -12.59 44.01 -4.03
C ILE A 509 -11.73 44.32 -2.78
N GLU A 510 -10.94 43.37 -2.30
CA GLU A 510 -10.03 43.61 -1.16
C GLU A 510 -8.94 44.63 -1.50
N LYS A 511 -8.41 44.62 -2.72
CA LYS A 511 -7.44 45.66 -3.16
C LYS A 511 -8.07 47.02 -3.25
N GLU A 512 -9.31 47.14 -3.73
CA GLU A 512 -10.05 48.39 -3.81
C GLU A 512 -10.44 48.94 -2.43
N LEU A 513 -10.82 48.06 -1.48
CA LEU A 513 -11.11 48.45 -0.10
C LEU A 513 -9.87 48.96 0.67
N ILE A 514 -8.66 48.54 0.29
CA ILE A 514 -7.40 48.94 0.93
C ILE A 514 -6.80 50.17 0.23
N ASN A 515 -7.30 50.59 -0.93
CA ASN A 515 -6.74 51.72 -1.66
C ASN A 515 -7.04 53.03 -0.95
N PRO A 516 -5.99 53.85 -0.57
CA PRO A 516 -6.18 55.10 0.14
C PRO A 516 -6.99 56.15 -0.65
N GLU A 517 -7.05 56.05 -1.96
CA GLU A 517 -7.80 56.98 -2.81
C GLU A 517 -9.32 56.81 -2.64
N ASN A 518 -9.79 55.62 -2.27
CA ASN A 518 -11.21 55.33 -2.06
C ASN A 518 -11.69 55.66 -0.63
N ALA A 519 -10.79 56.08 0.26
CA ALA A 519 -11.10 56.31 1.69
C ALA A 519 -12.12 57.44 1.94
N SER A 520 -12.38 58.32 0.97
CA SER A 520 -13.36 59.43 1.06
C SER A 520 -14.72 59.10 0.42
N ASP A 521 -14.85 57.96 -0.32
CA ASP A 521 -16.09 57.53 -0.97
C ASP A 521 -16.84 56.49 -0.12
N TYR A 522 -17.62 57.00 0.84
CA TYR A 522 -18.36 56.13 1.78
C TYR A 522 -19.46 55.29 1.10
N GLU A 523 -20.09 55.80 0.04
CA GLU A 523 -21.10 55.05 -0.71
C GLU A 523 -20.46 53.95 -1.57
N GLY A 524 -19.32 54.22 -2.19
CA GLY A 524 -18.54 53.23 -2.95
C GLY A 524 -18.03 52.09 -2.08
N LEU A 525 -17.50 52.44 -0.91
CA LEU A 525 -17.03 51.41 0.06
C LEU A 525 -18.17 50.54 0.58
N ASN A 526 -19.35 51.07 0.86
CA ASN A 526 -20.52 50.28 1.28
C ASN A 526 -20.99 49.31 0.18
N ARG A 527 -21.00 49.73 -1.08
CA ARG A 527 -21.33 48.84 -2.20
C ARG A 527 -20.32 47.71 -2.35
N LEU A 528 -19.04 47.97 -2.22
CA LEU A 528 -17.99 46.94 -2.25
C LEU A 528 -18.11 45.97 -1.08
N TYR A 529 -18.52 46.42 0.09
CA TYR A 529 -18.80 45.54 1.23
C TYR A 529 -20.02 44.66 1.01
N GLU A 530 -21.11 45.19 0.44
CA GLU A 530 -22.30 44.37 0.10
C GLU A 530 -21.97 43.35 -0.97
N GLU A 531 -21.20 43.71 -2.00
CA GLU A 531 -20.75 42.80 -3.04
C GLU A 531 -19.83 41.71 -2.46
N LYS A 532 -18.94 42.03 -1.54
CA LYS A 532 -18.08 41.09 -0.82
C LYS A 532 -18.90 40.06 -0.04
N VAL A 533 -19.94 40.51 0.67
CA VAL A 533 -20.84 39.58 1.42
C VAL A 533 -21.56 38.66 0.47
N HIS A 534 -22.13 39.15 -0.61
CA HIS A 534 -22.84 38.33 -1.59
C HIS A 534 -21.95 37.29 -2.27
N LEU A 535 -20.69 37.63 -2.59
CA LEU A 535 -19.71 36.71 -3.17
C LEU A 535 -19.25 35.66 -2.15
N ASN A 536 -19.12 35.98 -0.88
CA ASN A 536 -18.81 35.02 0.17
C ASN A 536 -19.95 34.02 0.38
N ASP A 537 -21.20 34.48 0.42
CA ASP A 537 -22.38 33.60 0.53
C ASP A 537 -22.45 32.62 -0.66
N ARG A 538 -22.17 33.13 -1.87
CA ARG A 538 -22.13 32.29 -3.07
C ARG A 538 -20.98 31.26 -3.04
N MET A 539 -19.81 31.65 -2.52
CA MET A 539 -18.68 30.75 -2.32
C MET A 539 -19.04 29.62 -1.34
N GLU A 540 -19.74 29.92 -0.27
CA GLU A 540 -20.17 28.93 0.72
C GLU A 540 -21.16 27.93 0.11
N GLU A 541 -22.12 28.39 -0.71
CA GLU A 541 -23.00 27.51 -1.47
C GLU A 541 -22.25 26.55 -2.41
N ILE A 542 -21.24 27.05 -3.14
CA ILE A 542 -20.43 26.25 -4.04
C ILE A 542 -19.63 25.21 -3.27
N LEU A 543 -19.05 25.56 -2.12
CA LEU A 543 -18.32 24.62 -1.26
C LEU A 543 -19.23 23.51 -0.73
N ILE A 544 -20.45 23.83 -0.31
CA ILE A 544 -21.45 22.82 0.10
C ILE A 544 -21.81 21.88 -1.05
N GLN A 545 -21.97 22.40 -2.27
CA GLN A 545 -22.26 21.59 -3.47
C GLN A 545 -21.07 20.71 -3.85
N LEU A 546 -19.83 21.19 -3.74
CA LEU A 546 -18.62 20.41 -4.00
C LEU A 546 -18.44 19.30 -2.96
N ASP A 547 -18.76 19.55 -1.70
CA ASP A 547 -18.72 18.52 -0.64
C ASP A 547 -19.82 17.49 -0.80
N ALA A 548 -21.02 17.87 -1.25
CA ALA A 548 -22.08 16.93 -1.59
C ALA A 548 -21.71 16.00 -2.75
N LEU A 549 -20.95 16.50 -3.74
CA LEU A 549 -20.44 15.71 -4.87
C LEU A 549 -19.26 14.79 -4.49
N LYS A 550 -18.62 15.01 -3.34
CA LYS A 550 -17.56 14.12 -2.80
C LYS A 550 -18.13 12.95 -1.97
N LEU A 551 -19.37 13.08 -1.51
CA LEU A 551 -20.04 12.10 -0.64
C LEU A 551 -20.89 11.09 -1.42
N THR A 552 -21.06 11.29 -2.72
CA THR A 552 -21.71 10.38 -3.69
C THR A 552 -20.68 9.70 -4.59
#